data_f538a3f1f14004ce83d0ebb98e33bb7a
#
_entry.id   f538a3f1f14004ce83d0ebb98e33bb7a
#
_cell.length_a   1.000
_cell.length_b   1.000
_cell.length_c   1.000
_cell.angle_alpha   90.00
_cell.angle_beta   90.00
_cell.angle_gamma   90.00
#
_symmetry.space_group_name_H-M   'P 1'
#
loop_
_entity.id
_entity.type
_entity.pdbx_description
1 polymer ?
#
loop_
_entity_poly.entity_id
_entity_poly.type
_entity_poly.pdbx_seq_one_letter_code
_entity_poly.pdbx_strand_id
1 'polypeptide(L)'
;MSENTDLADILLNIYDTAIQPQQWPEVLDKIAHFVGARGAFIFELEVRGVEQRIQASQYSSAYVPEIVAGYMSRHNNQELIDQEIFARLSRKADTIRLISDDVLAKSEEELVARANVQEMMRNGLRYRAGALLNKDQINHDRFALQFSRSQGPITDEQVRKAELILPHMAKVLNVARPTSQLANQYRSVADVLDKLLVGICVLDANGCIALSNREFQRQMDWHTVFRRDGSGRLVMRSDQAQSALSELRKDVANHGRFGARPRKEAIISDVGGEPHTLCVEVVPLNSAEELGEKQLRGHIIYSMDTSCSYAINSDILKSLFSLTQTEAAILELMAEGLTNPQISERRSFQHQHFHPNAWHSTRR
;
A
#
# COMPACT_ATOMS: atom_id res chain seq x y z
N MET A 1 -22.69 21.70 -29.54
CA MET A 1 -21.22 21.45 -29.59
C MET A 1 -20.59 21.34 -28.19
N SER A 2 -21.05 22.10 -27.19
CA SER A 2 -20.45 22.04 -25.80
C SER A 2 -20.71 20.70 -25.12
N GLU A 3 -21.89 20.15 -25.15
CA GLU A 3 -22.29 18.94 -24.41
C GLU A 3 -21.54 17.68 -24.85
N ASN A 4 -21.23 17.52 -26.14
CA ASN A 4 -20.42 16.41 -26.65
C ASN A 4 -18.94 16.56 -26.29
N THR A 5 -18.44 17.78 -26.17
CA THR A 5 -17.07 18.06 -25.72
C THR A 5 -16.95 17.75 -24.25
N ASP A 6 -17.93 18.16 -23.44
CA ASP A 6 -17.95 17.88 -22.01
C ASP A 6 -18.00 16.38 -21.69
N LEU A 7 -18.79 15.60 -22.45
CA LEU A 7 -18.83 14.15 -22.31
C LEU A 7 -17.49 13.48 -22.65
N ALA A 8 -16.85 13.90 -23.76
CA ALA A 8 -15.56 13.35 -24.17
C ALA A 8 -14.48 13.60 -23.10
N ASP A 9 -14.43 14.80 -22.53
CA ASP A 9 -13.51 15.15 -21.47
C ASP A 9 -13.76 14.34 -20.18
N ILE A 10 -15.03 14.12 -19.82
CA ILE A 10 -15.39 13.27 -18.67
C ILE A 10 -14.91 11.85 -18.90
N LEU A 11 -15.14 11.28 -20.10
CA LEU A 11 -14.71 9.92 -20.39
C LEU A 11 -13.19 9.76 -20.33
N LEU A 12 -12.42 10.71 -20.86
CA LEU A 12 -10.95 10.71 -20.74
C LEU A 12 -10.52 10.74 -19.27
N ASN A 13 -11.09 11.65 -18.48
CA ASN A 13 -10.78 11.74 -17.05
C ASN A 13 -11.14 10.44 -16.28
N ILE A 14 -12.25 9.76 -16.65
CA ILE A 14 -12.59 8.45 -16.08
C ILE A 14 -11.48 7.44 -16.36
N TYR A 15 -10.96 7.37 -17.59
CA TYR A 15 -9.89 6.43 -17.93
C TYR A 15 -8.57 6.75 -17.23
N ASP A 16 -8.28 8.02 -17.01
CA ASP A 16 -7.09 8.45 -16.26
C ASP A 16 -7.11 7.98 -14.80
N THR A 17 -8.28 7.80 -14.19
CA THR A 17 -8.40 7.26 -12.83
C THR A 17 -7.90 5.82 -12.67
N ALA A 18 -7.76 5.07 -13.78
CA ALA A 18 -7.16 3.73 -13.73
C ALA A 18 -5.70 3.75 -13.25
N ILE A 19 -4.99 4.84 -13.56
CA ILE A 19 -3.58 5.05 -13.19
C ILE A 19 -3.46 6.01 -12.01
N GLN A 20 -4.39 6.97 -11.92
CA GLN A 20 -4.40 8.03 -10.89
C GLN A 20 -5.72 8.01 -10.09
N PRO A 21 -5.96 7.00 -9.24
CA PRO A 21 -7.22 6.84 -8.52
C PRO A 21 -7.57 8.00 -7.58
N GLN A 22 -6.59 8.81 -7.19
CA GLN A 22 -6.79 10.02 -6.39
C GLN A 22 -7.60 11.11 -7.11
N GLN A 23 -7.80 11.01 -8.43
CA GLN A 23 -8.59 11.97 -9.22
C GLN A 23 -10.11 11.67 -9.18
N TRP A 24 -10.53 10.52 -8.62
CA TRP A 24 -11.95 10.17 -8.58
C TRP A 24 -12.87 11.28 -8.02
N PRO A 25 -12.54 11.99 -6.91
CA PRO A 25 -13.42 13.02 -6.40
C PRO A 25 -13.73 14.12 -7.42
N GLU A 26 -12.72 14.60 -8.15
CA GLU A 26 -12.88 15.63 -9.19
C GLU A 26 -13.67 15.11 -10.40
N VAL A 27 -13.43 13.85 -10.78
CA VAL A 27 -14.15 13.20 -11.87
C VAL A 27 -15.63 13.02 -11.50
N LEU A 28 -15.93 12.63 -10.27
CA LEU A 28 -17.30 12.52 -9.76
C LEU A 28 -18.00 13.87 -9.70
N ASP A 29 -17.28 14.97 -9.44
CA ASP A 29 -17.82 16.32 -9.52
C ASP A 29 -18.21 16.69 -10.95
N LYS A 30 -17.37 16.38 -11.93
CA LYS A 30 -17.66 16.61 -13.36
C LYS A 30 -18.87 15.79 -13.81
N ILE A 31 -18.96 14.51 -13.39
CA ILE A 31 -20.11 13.65 -13.67
C ILE A 31 -21.37 14.23 -13.05
N ALA A 32 -21.33 14.61 -11.78
CA ALA A 32 -22.46 15.21 -11.09
C ALA A 32 -22.94 16.50 -11.79
N HIS A 33 -22.00 17.37 -12.17
CA HIS A 33 -22.32 18.59 -12.90
C HIS A 33 -22.97 18.31 -14.27
N PHE A 34 -22.40 17.39 -15.05
CA PHE A 34 -22.92 17.01 -16.38
C PHE A 34 -24.34 16.45 -16.31
N VAL A 35 -24.63 15.63 -15.30
CA VAL A 35 -25.97 15.06 -15.07
C VAL A 35 -26.92 16.07 -14.42
N GLY A 36 -26.41 17.11 -13.76
CA GLY A 36 -27.19 18.05 -12.96
C GLY A 36 -27.51 17.53 -11.56
N ALA A 37 -26.70 16.65 -11.02
CA ALA A 37 -26.80 16.14 -9.64
C ALA A 37 -26.04 17.05 -8.66
N ARG A 38 -26.31 16.88 -7.35
CA ARG A 38 -25.58 17.56 -6.28
C ARG A 38 -24.20 16.93 -6.05
N GLY A 39 -24.09 15.62 -6.24
CA GLY A 39 -22.86 14.87 -6.11
C GLY A 39 -23.05 13.40 -6.44
N ALA A 40 -21.94 12.68 -6.49
CA ALA A 40 -21.87 11.28 -6.86
C ALA A 40 -21.02 10.47 -5.88
N PHE A 41 -21.31 9.17 -5.79
CA PHE A 41 -20.60 8.20 -4.95
C PHE A 41 -20.29 6.93 -5.74
N ILE A 42 -19.16 6.31 -5.41
CA ILE A 42 -18.86 4.91 -5.69
C ILE A 42 -18.82 4.18 -4.37
N PHE A 43 -19.59 3.10 -4.27
CA PHE A 43 -19.59 2.21 -3.13
C PHE A 43 -19.00 0.86 -3.49
N GLU A 44 -18.30 0.25 -2.55
CA GLU A 44 -17.80 -1.11 -2.62
C GLU A 44 -18.48 -1.96 -1.55
N LEU A 45 -18.82 -3.20 -1.92
CA LEU A 45 -19.30 -4.19 -0.96
C LEU A 45 -18.11 -4.95 -0.39
N GLU A 46 -17.88 -4.80 0.90
CA GLU A 46 -16.87 -5.55 1.65
C GLU A 46 -17.53 -6.77 2.29
N VAL A 47 -16.99 -7.96 1.98
CA VAL A 47 -17.45 -9.22 2.56
C VAL A 47 -16.36 -9.77 3.47
N ARG A 48 -16.64 -9.82 4.79
CA ARG A 48 -15.75 -10.39 5.81
C ARG A 48 -16.43 -11.60 6.46
N GLY A 49 -16.19 -12.78 5.93
CA GLY A 49 -16.87 -14.00 6.40
C GLY A 49 -18.39 -13.91 6.13
N VAL A 50 -19.18 -13.86 7.19
CA VAL A 50 -20.66 -13.76 7.11
C VAL A 50 -21.13 -12.30 7.10
N GLU A 51 -20.30 -11.37 7.52
CA GLU A 51 -20.65 -9.96 7.58
C GLU A 51 -20.44 -9.28 6.23
N GLN A 52 -21.44 -8.50 5.83
CA GLN A 52 -21.36 -7.63 4.65
C GLN A 52 -21.45 -6.18 5.12
N ARG A 53 -20.57 -5.36 4.60
CA ARG A 53 -20.57 -3.91 4.83
C ARG A 53 -20.47 -3.20 3.51
N ILE A 54 -21.12 -2.06 3.39
CA ILE A 54 -20.96 -1.18 2.26
C ILE A 54 -20.06 -0.01 2.68
N GLN A 55 -19.10 0.32 1.82
CA GLN A 55 -18.17 1.41 2.04
C GLN A 55 -18.27 2.41 0.91
N ALA A 56 -18.36 3.70 1.23
CA ALA A 56 -18.18 4.77 0.24
C ALA A 56 -16.68 4.87 -0.08
N SER A 57 -16.26 4.25 -1.18
CA SER A 57 -14.84 4.20 -1.56
C SER A 57 -14.38 5.49 -2.24
N GLN A 58 -15.27 6.14 -3.01
CA GLN A 58 -15.03 7.41 -3.66
C GLN A 58 -16.30 8.26 -3.65
N TYR A 59 -16.16 9.56 -3.55
CA TYR A 59 -17.27 10.52 -3.59
C TYR A 59 -16.81 11.91 -4.04
N SER A 60 -17.75 12.70 -4.51
CA SER A 60 -17.54 14.08 -4.95
C SER A 60 -16.82 14.93 -3.90
N SER A 61 -15.93 15.83 -4.34
CA SER A 61 -15.05 16.62 -3.47
C SER A 61 -15.82 17.56 -2.52
N ALA A 62 -17.06 17.91 -2.87
CA ALA A 62 -17.93 18.75 -2.05
C ALA A 62 -18.43 18.09 -0.75
N TYR A 63 -18.24 16.78 -0.59
CA TYR A 63 -18.64 16.07 0.63
C TYR A 63 -17.51 16.07 1.66
N VAL A 64 -17.88 16.41 2.89
CA VAL A 64 -16.96 16.42 4.03
C VAL A 64 -16.72 14.99 4.50
N PRO A 65 -15.48 14.49 4.55
CA PRO A 65 -15.16 13.10 4.88
C PRO A 65 -15.74 12.63 6.21
N GLU A 66 -15.73 13.49 7.24
CA GLU A 66 -16.24 13.18 8.59
C GLU A 66 -17.75 13.00 8.57
N ILE A 67 -18.47 13.75 7.74
CA ILE A 67 -19.93 13.62 7.58
C ILE A 67 -20.26 12.31 6.88
N VAL A 68 -19.53 11.98 5.80
CA VAL A 68 -19.70 10.70 5.08
C VAL A 68 -19.39 9.52 6.00
N ALA A 69 -18.28 9.54 6.71
CA ALA A 69 -17.89 8.49 7.65
C ALA A 69 -18.92 8.33 8.79
N GLY A 70 -19.40 9.45 9.33
CA GLY A 70 -20.43 9.46 10.36
C GLY A 70 -21.77 8.87 9.87
N TYR A 71 -22.21 9.24 8.66
CA TYR A 71 -23.40 8.67 8.03
C TYR A 71 -23.24 7.16 7.79
N MET A 72 -22.13 6.73 7.19
CA MET A 72 -21.87 5.32 6.93
C MET A 72 -21.77 4.48 8.21
N SER A 73 -21.25 5.04 9.29
CA SER A 73 -21.21 4.36 10.60
C SER A 73 -22.59 4.14 11.19
N ARG A 74 -23.50 5.11 11.07
CA ARG A 74 -24.86 5.05 11.67
C ARG A 74 -25.85 4.28 10.82
N HIS A 75 -25.72 4.36 9.49
CA HIS A 75 -26.73 3.87 8.55
C HIS A 75 -26.26 2.75 7.62
N ASN A 76 -25.10 2.12 7.91
CA ASN A 76 -24.50 1.11 7.02
C ASN A 76 -25.47 -0.02 6.65
N ASN A 77 -26.22 -0.55 7.62
CA ASN A 77 -27.18 -1.62 7.36
C ASN A 77 -28.33 -1.17 6.45
N GLN A 78 -28.84 0.04 6.65
CA GLN A 78 -29.90 0.56 5.79
C GLN A 78 -29.38 0.89 4.39
N GLU A 79 -28.19 1.46 4.30
CA GLU A 79 -27.54 1.72 3.02
C GLU A 79 -27.26 0.43 2.26
N LEU A 80 -26.79 -0.61 2.94
CA LEU A 80 -26.59 -1.93 2.34
C LEU A 80 -27.89 -2.49 1.73
N ILE A 81 -29.01 -2.39 2.46
CA ILE A 81 -30.33 -2.85 1.97
C ILE A 81 -30.75 -2.04 0.75
N ASP A 82 -30.65 -0.71 0.82
CA ASP A 82 -31.03 0.17 -0.28
C ASP A 82 -30.19 -0.09 -1.55
N GLN A 83 -28.89 -0.22 -1.38
CA GLN A 83 -27.95 -0.53 -2.47
C GLN A 83 -28.17 -1.93 -3.05
N GLU A 84 -28.61 -2.91 -2.25
CA GLU A 84 -28.96 -4.24 -2.78
C GLU A 84 -30.26 -4.21 -3.58
N ILE A 85 -31.23 -3.37 -3.21
CA ILE A 85 -32.45 -3.15 -4.02
C ILE A 85 -32.07 -2.56 -5.38
N PHE A 86 -31.25 -1.50 -5.40
CA PHE A 86 -30.76 -0.93 -6.65
C PHE A 86 -30.01 -1.95 -7.50
N ALA A 87 -29.10 -2.70 -6.91
CA ALA A 87 -28.32 -3.72 -7.59
C ALA A 87 -29.20 -4.81 -8.21
N ARG A 88 -30.19 -5.29 -7.46
CA ARG A 88 -31.13 -6.31 -7.94
C ARG A 88 -31.94 -5.84 -9.14
N LEU A 89 -32.39 -4.59 -9.14
CA LEU A 89 -33.15 -4.01 -10.25
C LEU A 89 -32.25 -3.74 -11.46
N SER A 90 -31.05 -3.25 -11.24
CA SER A 90 -30.05 -3.06 -12.30
C SER A 90 -29.64 -4.35 -12.99
N ARG A 91 -29.57 -5.48 -12.28
CA ARG A 91 -29.22 -6.81 -12.84
C ARG A 91 -30.22 -7.35 -13.88
N LYS A 92 -31.48 -6.91 -13.82
CA LYS A 92 -32.53 -7.37 -14.74
C LYS A 92 -32.41 -6.77 -16.13
N ALA A 93 -31.60 -5.74 -16.32
CA ALA A 93 -31.42 -5.06 -17.60
C ALA A 93 -30.19 -5.59 -18.36
N ASP A 94 -30.23 -5.57 -19.68
CA ASP A 94 -29.08 -5.93 -20.53
C ASP A 94 -27.96 -4.89 -20.47
N THR A 95 -28.29 -3.65 -20.12
CA THR A 95 -27.37 -2.52 -19.92
C THR A 95 -27.36 -2.11 -18.44
N ILE A 96 -26.37 -1.33 -18.04
CA ILE A 96 -26.35 -0.75 -16.69
C ILE A 96 -27.44 0.31 -16.60
N ARG A 97 -28.38 0.12 -15.68
CA ARG A 97 -29.50 1.01 -15.46
C ARG A 97 -29.35 1.76 -14.14
N LEU A 98 -29.65 3.06 -14.19
CA LEU A 98 -29.75 3.91 -13.02
C LEU A 98 -31.19 3.84 -12.48
N ILE A 99 -31.35 3.48 -11.23
CA ILE A 99 -32.64 3.24 -10.56
C ILE A 99 -32.89 4.36 -9.55
N SER A 100 -34.04 5.01 -9.63
CA SER A 100 -34.47 6.06 -8.71
C SER A 100 -34.84 5.49 -7.34
N ASP A 101 -34.81 6.32 -6.28
CA ASP A 101 -35.07 5.92 -4.90
C ASP A 101 -36.55 5.75 -4.55
N ASP A 102 -37.47 6.04 -5.47
CA ASP A 102 -38.90 5.75 -5.32
C ASP A 102 -39.20 4.24 -5.17
N VAL A 103 -38.31 3.38 -5.66
CA VAL A 103 -38.41 1.92 -5.52
C VAL A 103 -38.09 1.40 -4.09
N LEU A 104 -37.54 2.24 -3.22
CA LEU A 104 -37.07 1.84 -1.90
C LEU A 104 -38.19 1.74 -0.86
N ALA A 105 -39.34 2.37 -1.11
CA ALA A 105 -40.49 2.36 -0.21
C ALA A 105 -41.82 2.34 -1.00
N LYS A 106 -42.92 2.04 -0.34
CA LYS A 106 -44.24 1.98 -0.99
C LYS A 106 -44.83 3.36 -1.23
N SER A 107 -44.43 4.35 -0.44
CA SER A 107 -44.85 5.75 -0.59
C SER A 107 -43.72 6.70 -0.23
N GLU A 108 -43.85 7.96 -0.66
CA GLU A 108 -42.88 9.01 -0.33
C GLU A 108 -42.81 9.27 1.18
N GLU A 109 -43.93 9.22 1.88
CA GLU A 109 -44.02 9.40 3.35
C GLU A 109 -43.21 8.31 4.07
N GLU A 110 -43.32 7.06 3.62
CA GLU A 110 -42.55 5.94 4.17
C GLU A 110 -41.06 6.13 3.93
N LEU A 111 -40.67 6.57 2.74
CA LEU A 111 -39.29 6.83 2.38
C LEU A 111 -38.68 7.96 3.19
N VAL A 112 -39.39 9.07 3.33
CA VAL A 112 -38.94 10.25 4.09
C VAL A 112 -38.87 9.96 5.60
N ALA A 113 -39.71 9.04 6.13
CA ALA A 113 -39.66 8.67 7.53
C ALA A 113 -38.40 7.86 7.93
N ARG A 114 -37.67 7.31 6.99
CA ARG A 114 -36.44 6.54 7.27
C ARG A 114 -35.33 7.39 7.86
N ALA A 115 -34.62 6.88 8.87
CA ALA A 115 -33.59 7.61 9.59
C ALA A 115 -32.43 8.07 8.70
N ASN A 116 -32.01 7.23 7.76
CA ASN A 116 -30.95 7.58 6.78
C ASN A 116 -31.39 8.71 5.84
N VAL A 117 -32.63 8.72 5.37
CA VAL A 117 -33.17 9.78 4.52
C VAL A 117 -33.31 11.08 5.29
N GLN A 118 -33.76 11.01 6.56
CA GLN A 118 -33.86 12.17 7.46
C GLN A 118 -32.50 12.82 7.67
N GLU A 119 -31.43 12.01 7.83
CA GLU A 119 -30.09 12.54 7.95
C GLU A 119 -29.57 13.13 6.64
N MET A 120 -29.84 12.51 5.50
CA MET A 120 -29.55 13.10 4.19
C MET A 120 -30.23 14.46 4.03
N MET A 121 -31.50 14.58 4.41
CA MET A 121 -32.26 15.85 4.33
C MET A 121 -31.67 16.95 5.21
N ARG A 122 -31.13 16.62 6.41
CA ARG A 122 -30.42 17.59 7.26
C ARG A 122 -29.17 18.13 6.58
N ASN A 123 -28.53 17.31 5.70
CA ASN A 123 -27.37 17.69 4.89
C ASN A 123 -27.75 18.28 3.51
N GLY A 124 -29.01 18.65 3.30
CA GLY A 124 -29.49 19.30 2.08
C GLY A 124 -29.75 18.35 0.89
N LEU A 125 -29.74 17.04 1.13
CA LEU A 125 -29.96 16.01 0.10
C LEU A 125 -31.34 15.40 0.29
N ARG A 126 -32.06 15.10 -0.82
CA ARG A 126 -33.39 14.50 -0.72
C ARG A 126 -33.57 13.28 -1.61
N TYR A 127 -33.14 13.37 -2.86
CA TYR A 127 -33.33 12.31 -3.83
C TYR A 127 -32.02 11.67 -4.19
N ARG A 128 -32.07 10.40 -4.54
CA ARG A 128 -30.92 9.63 -4.99
C ARG A 128 -31.31 8.62 -6.05
N ALA A 129 -30.32 8.23 -6.83
CA ALA A 129 -30.47 7.14 -7.77
C ALA A 129 -29.22 6.28 -7.72
N GLY A 130 -29.37 4.95 -7.85
CA GLY A 130 -28.29 4.01 -7.73
C GLY A 130 -28.21 3.04 -8.90
N ALA A 131 -26.99 2.54 -9.18
CA ALA A 131 -26.75 1.51 -10.20
C ALA A 131 -25.69 0.51 -9.73
N LEU A 132 -25.82 -0.74 -10.18
CA LEU A 132 -24.75 -1.73 -10.09
C LEU A 132 -23.87 -1.62 -11.33
N LEU A 133 -22.58 -1.33 -11.13
CA LEU A 133 -21.63 -1.18 -12.24
C LEU A 133 -21.13 -2.53 -12.77
N ASN A 134 -20.87 -3.49 -11.89
CA ASN A 134 -20.25 -4.78 -12.23
C ASN A 134 -21.18 -5.94 -11.92
N LYS A 135 -21.74 -6.57 -12.96
CA LYS A 135 -22.71 -7.66 -12.78
C LYS A 135 -22.06 -9.03 -12.50
N ASP A 136 -20.90 -9.29 -13.10
CA ASP A 136 -20.31 -10.63 -13.21
C ASP A 136 -19.00 -10.79 -12.44
N GLN A 137 -18.76 -9.94 -11.44
CA GLN A 137 -17.50 -9.95 -10.68
C GLN A 137 -17.72 -10.20 -9.19
N ILE A 138 -16.67 -10.72 -8.55
CA ILE A 138 -16.63 -10.94 -7.09
C ILE A 138 -16.83 -9.62 -6.33
N ASN A 139 -16.35 -8.51 -6.91
CA ASN A 139 -16.48 -7.18 -6.33
C ASN A 139 -17.65 -6.44 -6.99
N HIS A 140 -18.60 -6.03 -6.18
CA HIS A 140 -19.80 -5.37 -6.65
C HIS A 140 -19.67 -3.86 -6.41
N ASP A 141 -19.19 -3.14 -7.44
CA ASP A 141 -19.15 -1.68 -7.41
C ASP A 141 -20.55 -1.13 -7.69
N ARG A 142 -20.94 -0.18 -6.88
CA ARG A 142 -22.20 0.52 -6.99
C ARG A 142 -21.96 2.00 -7.17
N PHE A 143 -22.78 2.61 -7.98
CA PHE A 143 -22.75 4.04 -8.22
C PHE A 143 -24.03 4.67 -7.69
N ALA A 144 -23.93 5.86 -7.11
CA ALA A 144 -25.11 6.63 -6.73
C ALA A 144 -24.93 8.11 -7.06
N LEU A 145 -26.03 8.71 -7.53
CA LEU A 145 -26.18 10.16 -7.64
C LEU A 145 -27.08 10.66 -6.53
N GLN A 146 -26.79 11.86 -6.05
CA GLN A 146 -27.60 12.52 -5.04
C GLN A 146 -28.05 13.89 -5.51
N PHE A 147 -29.29 14.23 -5.19
CA PHE A 147 -29.94 15.48 -5.58
C PHE A 147 -30.47 16.20 -4.35
N SER A 148 -30.40 17.52 -4.38
CA SER A 148 -31.04 18.37 -3.37
C SER A 148 -32.54 18.42 -3.55
N ARG A 149 -33.24 18.89 -2.52
CA ARG A 149 -34.69 19.11 -2.62
C ARG A 149 -35.07 20.11 -3.72
N SER A 150 -34.24 21.13 -3.95
CA SER A 150 -34.51 22.14 -5.00
C SER A 150 -34.29 21.63 -6.40
N GLN A 151 -33.45 20.60 -6.59
CA GLN A 151 -33.24 19.96 -7.91
C GLN A 151 -34.39 19.02 -8.27
N GLY A 152 -35.12 18.51 -7.29
CA GLY A 152 -36.19 17.54 -7.50
C GLY A 152 -35.70 16.10 -7.71
N PRO A 153 -36.62 15.17 -8.00
CA PRO A 153 -36.29 13.80 -8.35
C PRO A 153 -35.58 13.73 -9.69
N ILE A 154 -34.81 12.67 -9.90
CA ILE A 154 -34.09 12.46 -11.14
C ILE A 154 -35.03 12.38 -12.35
N THR A 155 -34.70 13.06 -13.44
CA THR A 155 -35.47 13.08 -14.69
C THR A 155 -34.93 12.03 -15.66
N ASP A 156 -35.78 11.64 -16.67
CA ASP A 156 -35.37 10.71 -17.72
C ASP A 156 -34.18 11.21 -18.54
N GLU A 157 -34.01 12.52 -18.69
CA GLU A 157 -32.86 13.10 -19.36
C GLU A 157 -31.57 12.90 -18.55
N GLN A 158 -31.63 13.13 -17.25
CA GLN A 158 -30.53 12.92 -16.33
C GLN A 158 -30.15 11.43 -16.24
N VAL A 159 -31.14 10.53 -16.25
CA VAL A 159 -30.92 9.08 -16.34
C VAL A 159 -30.16 8.74 -17.62
N ARG A 160 -30.61 9.23 -18.77
CA ARG A 160 -29.91 8.98 -20.05
C ARG A 160 -28.48 9.50 -20.05
N LYS A 161 -28.24 10.71 -19.54
CA LYS A 161 -26.89 11.27 -19.42
C LYS A 161 -25.98 10.40 -18.53
N ALA A 162 -26.47 9.95 -17.39
CA ALA A 162 -25.71 9.08 -16.49
C ALA A 162 -25.42 7.71 -17.15
N GLU A 163 -26.42 7.09 -17.80
CA GLU A 163 -26.28 5.78 -18.43
C GLU A 163 -25.28 5.75 -19.61
N LEU A 164 -24.96 6.90 -20.22
CA LEU A 164 -23.85 7.01 -21.18
C LEU A 164 -22.48 6.83 -20.52
N ILE A 165 -22.35 7.22 -19.25
CA ILE A 165 -21.09 7.24 -18.52
C ILE A 165 -20.85 5.91 -17.77
N LEU A 166 -21.90 5.31 -17.21
CA LEU A 166 -21.81 4.14 -16.31
C LEU A 166 -21.04 2.95 -16.91
N PRO A 167 -21.17 2.57 -18.19
CA PRO A 167 -20.37 1.48 -18.76
C PRO A 167 -18.87 1.75 -18.76
N HIS A 168 -18.45 3.01 -18.94
CA HIS A 168 -17.06 3.43 -18.92
C HIS A 168 -16.51 3.37 -17.49
N MET A 169 -17.26 3.84 -16.50
CA MET A 169 -16.90 3.70 -15.08
C MET A 169 -16.72 2.23 -14.71
N ALA A 170 -17.69 1.37 -15.07
CA ALA A 170 -17.60 -0.06 -14.81
C ALA A 170 -16.34 -0.68 -15.44
N LYS A 171 -16.03 -0.30 -16.68
CA LYS A 171 -14.83 -0.79 -17.37
C LYS A 171 -13.55 -0.37 -16.68
N VAL A 172 -13.46 0.90 -16.30
CA VAL A 172 -12.26 1.45 -15.63
C VAL A 172 -12.04 0.81 -14.26
N LEU A 173 -13.07 0.68 -13.43
CA LEU A 173 -12.98 0.02 -12.14
C LEU A 173 -12.52 -1.45 -12.27
N ASN A 174 -12.99 -2.15 -13.30
CA ASN A 174 -12.58 -3.52 -13.58
C ASN A 174 -11.12 -3.65 -14.00
N VAL A 175 -10.60 -2.67 -14.77
CA VAL A 175 -9.21 -2.65 -15.21
C VAL A 175 -8.27 -2.16 -14.09
N ALA A 176 -8.68 -1.15 -13.36
CA ALA A 176 -7.87 -0.54 -12.29
C ALA A 176 -7.68 -1.47 -11.08
N ARG A 177 -8.67 -2.31 -10.76
CA ARG A 177 -8.63 -3.15 -9.56
C ARG A 177 -7.46 -4.16 -9.54
N PRO A 178 -7.23 -4.98 -10.57
CA PRO A 178 -6.07 -5.87 -10.60
C PRO A 178 -4.75 -5.12 -10.44
N THR A 179 -4.62 -3.96 -11.08
CA THR A 179 -3.43 -3.10 -11.00
C THR A 179 -3.25 -2.56 -9.58
N SER A 180 -4.31 -2.09 -8.93
CA SER A 180 -4.28 -1.60 -7.55
C SER A 180 -3.98 -2.72 -6.56
N GLN A 181 -4.54 -3.92 -6.76
CA GLN A 181 -4.24 -5.08 -5.93
C GLN A 181 -2.76 -5.47 -6.03
N LEU A 182 -2.23 -5.53 -7.26
CA LEU A 182 -0.81 -5.80 -7.49
C LEU A 182 0.08 -4.73 -6.84
N ALA A 183 -0.25 -3.46 -7.00
CA ALA A 183 0.48 -2.35 -6.37
C ALA A 183 0.44 -2.44 -4.83
N ASN A 184 -0.69 -2.81 -4.24
CA ASN A 184 -0.80 -2.99 -2.79
C ASN A 184 -0.03 -4.21 -2.30
N GLN A 185 -0.05 -5.34 -3.02
CA GLN A 185 0.78 -6.50 -2.72
C GLN A 185 2.27 -6.13 -2.79
N TYR A 186 2.67 -5.41 -3.83
CA TYR A 186 4.05 -4.93 -3.98
C TYR A 186 4.47 -4.03 -2.80
N ARG A 187 3.62 -3.06 -2.41
CA ARG A 187 3.89 -2.21 -1.24
C ARG A 187 4.01 -3.02 0.05
N SER A 188 3.12 -3.98 0.26
CA SER A 188 3.18 -4.84 1.45
C SER A 188 4.49 -5.64 1.53
N VAL A 189 4.96 -6.16 0.39
CA VAL A 189 6.26 -6.83 0.32
C VAL A 189 7.40 -5.84 0.58
N ALA A 190 7.37 -4.65 -0.01
CA ALA A 190 8.35 -3.60 0.22
C ALA A 190 8.39 -3.19 1.70
N ASP A 191 7.24 -3.01 2.35
CA ASP A 191 7.15 -2.70 3.79
C ASP A 191 7.75 -3.80 4.69
N VAL A 192 7.63 -5.07 4.29
CA VAL A 192 8.29 -6.18 4.99
C VAL A 192 9.80 -6.12 4.79
N LEU A 193 10.25 -5.89 3.56
CA LEU A 193 11.68 -5.76 3.25
C LEU A 193 12.32 -4.56 3.97
N ASP A 194 11.57 -3.47 4.14
CA ASP A 194 12.04 -2.28 4.85
C ASP A 194 12.26 -2.48 6.35
N LYS A 195 11.69 -3.54 6.93
CA LYS A 195 11.94 -3.92 8.33
C LYS A 195 13.20 -4.76 8.51
N LEU A 196 13.80 -5.24 7.43
CA LEU A 196 15.03 -6.02 7.49
C LEU A 196 16.22 -5.10 7.64
N LEU A 197 17.15 -5.49 8.50
CA LEU A 197 18.42 -4.80 8.73
C LEU A 197 19.51 -5.22 7.73
N VAL A 198 19.12 -5.90 6.66
CA VAL A 198 19.95 -6.28 5.54
C VAL A 198 19.52 -5.45 4.34
N GLY A 199 20.47 -4.80 3.70
CA GLY A 199 20.22 -4.08 2.45
C GLY A 199 19.88 -5.06 1.33
N ILE A 200 18.76 -4.86 0.69
CA ILE A 200 18.29 -5.68 -0.44
C ILE A 200 18.12 -4.78 -1.66
N CYS A 201 18.75 -5.19 -2.76
CA CYS A 201 18.63 -4.51 -4.04
C CYS A 201 18.39 -5.52 -5.16
N VAL A 202 17.33 -5.32 -5.92
CA VAL A 202 17.03 -6.12 -7.12
C VAL A 202 17.44 -5.34 -8.34
N LEU A 203 18.28 -5.96 -9.17
CA LEU A 203 18.73 -5.41 -10.44
C LEU A 203 18.06 -6.15 -11.60
N ASP A 204 17.69 -5.42 -12.64
CA ASP A 204 17.28 -6.00 -13.91
C ASP A 204 18.47 -6.58 -14.71
N ALA A 205 18.20 -7.12 -15.90
CA ALA A 205 19.22 -7.66 -16.80
C ALA A 205 20.29 -6.63 -17.21
N ASN A 206 19.91 -5.33 -17.25
CA ASN A 206 20.81 -4.24 -17.62
C ASN A 206 21.63 -3.72 -16.43
N GLY A 207 21.31 -4.18 -15.22
CA GLY A 207 21.92 -3.72 -13.98
C GLY A 207 21.26 -2.45 -13.41
N CYS A 208 20.09 -2.08 -13.92
CA CYS A 208 19.30 -0.99 -13.35
C CYS A 208 18.61 -1.45 -12.07
N ILE A 209 18.50 -0.55 -11.10
CA ILE A 209 17.82 -0.82 -9.84
C ILE A 209 16.32 -0.88 -10.10
N ALA A 210 15.76 -2.08 -10.00
CA ALA A 210 14.32 -2.31 -10.09
C ALA A 210 13.62 -2.12 -8.73
N LEU A 211 14.28 -2.52 -7.64
CA LEU A 211 13.78 -2.38 -6.27
C LEU A 211 14.97 -2.26 -5.31
N SER A 212 14.83 -1.47 -4.27
CA SER A 212 15.72 -1.48 -3.12
C SER A 212 14.93 -1.21 -1.85
N ASN A 213 15.30 -1.87 -0.75
CA ASN A 213 14.72 -1.58 0.56
C ASN A 213 15.39 -0.36 1.21
N ARG A 214 14.79 0.14 2.29
CA ARG A 214 15.26 1.32 3.02
C ARG A 214 16.70 1.15 3.54
N GLU A 215 17.06 -0.05 4.00
CA GLU A 215 18.42 -0.31 4.50
C GLU A 215 19.47 -0.23 3.38
N PHE A 216 19.18 -0.75 2.19
CA PHE A 216 20.08 -0.60 1.05
C PHE A 216 20.24 0.88 0.62
N GLN A 217 19.16 1.64 0.64
CA GLN A 217 19.21 3.09 0.37
C GLN A 217 20.07 3.82 1.40
N ARG A 218 19.88 3.51 2.71
CA ARG A 218 20.73 4.04 3.78
C ARG A 218 22.20 3.74 3.53
N GLN A 219 22.55 2.51 3.13
CA GLN A 219 23.93 2.13 2.82
C GLN A 219 24.46 2.88 1.59
N MET A 220 23.64 3.12 0.57
CA MET A 220 24.03 3.95 -0.58
C MET A 220 24.39 5.38 -0.15
N ASP A 221 23.57 5.97 0.71
CA ASP A 221 23.76 7.36 1.16
C ASP A 221 24.95 7.48 2.13
N TRP A 222 25.07 6.54 3.06
CA TRP A 222 26.06 6.57 4.11
C TRP A 222 27.47 6.15 3.65
N HIS A 223 27.57 4.97 3.03
CA HIS A 223 28.87 4.42 2.64
C HIS A 223 29.42 4.97 1.32
N THR A 224 28.57 5.60 0.52
CA THR A 224 28.92 6.11 -0.82
C THR A 224 29.59 5.08 -1.75
N VAL A 225 29.61 3.80 -1.34
CA VAL A 225 30.19 2.69 -2.12
C VAL A 225 29.32 2.37 -3.32
N PHE A 226 28.02 2.27 -3.07
CA PHE A 226 27.00 2.10 -4.09
C PHE A 226 26.53 3.45 -4.60
N ARG A 227 26.32 3.59 -5.88
CA ARG A 227 25.66 4.76 -6.47
C ARG A 227 24.82 4.36 -7.67
N ARG A 228 23.88 5.19 -8.01
CA ARG A 228 23.11 5.09 -9.24
C ARG A 228 23.74 5.99 -10.29
N ASP A 229 24.04 5.46 -11.49
CA ASP A 229 24.47 6.28 -12.60
C ASP A 229 23.31 7.03 -13.28
N GLY A 230 23.61 7.87 -14.28
CA GLY A 230 22.61 8.64 -15.02
C GLY A 230 21.60 7.79 -15.82
N SER A 231 21.85 6.48 -16.00
CA SER A 231 20.94 5.53 -16.64
C SER A 231 20.18 4.65 -15.64
N GLY A 232 20.33 4.90 -14.33
CA GLY A 232 19.65 4.14 -13.27
C GLY A 232 20.34 2.84 -12.87
N ARG A 233 21.54 2.55 -13.39
CA ARG A 233 22.32 1.35 -13.08
C ARG A 233 23.02 1.48 -11.74
N LEU A 234 23.11 0.36 -11.02
CA LEU A 234 23.93 0.28 -9.83
C LEU A 234 25.42 0.18 -10.25
N VAL A 235 26.22 1.12 -9.80
CA VAL A 235 27.66 1.15 -9.99
C VAL A 235 28.37 1.35 -8.65
N MET A 236 29.60 0.86 -8.57
CA MET A 236 30.47 1.06 -7.43
C MET A 236 31.33 2.31 -7.61
N ARG A 237 31.71 2.95 -6.52
CA ARG A 237 32.56 4.14 -6.57
C ARG A 237 34.01 3.81 -6.85
N SER A 238 34.50 2.70 -6.28
CA SER A 238 35.88 2.25 -6.47
C SER A 238 35.95 1.23 -7.63
N ASP A 239 36.99 1.31 -8.46
CA ASP A 239 37.20 0.38 -9.58
C ASP A 239 37.37 -1.06 -9.05
N GLN A 240 38.04 -1.23 -7.92
CA GLN A 240 38.19 -2.53 -7.28
C GLN A 240 36.84 -3.13 -6.87
N ALA A 241 35.99 -2.36 -6.21
CA ALA A 241 34.65 -2.80 -5.81
C ALA A 241 33.76 -3.05 -7.05
N GLN A 242 33.90 -2.24 -8.10
CA GLN A 242 33.18 -2.43 -9.36
C GLN A 242 33.61 -3.73 -10.06
N SER A 243 34.91 -4.04 -10.05
CA SER A 243 35.44 -5.30 -10.60
C SER A 243 34.91 -6.49 -9.81
N ALA A 244 34.96 -6.44 -8.48
CA ALA A 244 34.40 -7.47 -7.60
C ALA A 244 32.92 -7.74 -7.86
N LEU A 245 32.07 -6.68 -7.92
CA LEU A 245 30.66 -6.81 -8.27
C LEU A 245 30.45 -7.42 -9.66
N SER A 246 31.27 -7.02 -10.62
CA SER A 246 31.19 -7.52 -12.00
C SER A 246 31.54 -9.00 -12.07
N GLU A 247 32.55 -9.46 -11.31
CA GLU A 247 32.91 -10.87 -11.20
C GLU A 247 31.80 -11.69 -10.51
N LEU A 248 31.25 -11.21 -9.39
CA LEU A 248 30.14 -11.86 -8.74
C LEU A 248 28.96 -12.06 -9.70
N ARG A 249 28.61 -11.04 -10.49
CA ARG A 249 27.54 -11.11 -11.49
C ARG A 249 27.87 -12.10 -12.63
N LYS A 250 29.11 -12.14 -13.11
CA LYS A 250 29.53 -13.09 -14.13
C LYS A 250 29.50 -14.53 -13.63
N ASP A 251 29.96 -14.77 -12.41
CA ASP A 251 29.91 -16.10 -11.78
C ASP A 251 28.48 -16.62 -11.68
N VAL A 252 27.56 -15.77 -11.25
CA VAL A 252 26.16 -16.11 -11.16
C VAL A 252 25.54 -16.40 -12.53
N ALA A 253 25.91 -15.65 -13.57
CA ALA A 253 25.42 -15.86 -14.93
C ALA A 253 25.95 -17.16 -15.55
N ASN A 254 27.21 -17.56 -15.24
CA ASN A 254 27.90 -18.71 -15.84
C ASN A 254 27.51 -20.05 -15.15
N HIS A 255 27.20 -20.06 -13.87
CA HIS A 255 26.93 -21.30 -13.13
C HIS A 255 25.47 -21.77 -13.20
N GLY A 256 24.62 -21.09 -13.96
CA GLY A 256 23.29 -21.56 -14.30
C GLY A 256 22.35 -21.76 -13.13
N ARG A 257 21.11 -22.12 -13.45
CA ARG A 257 19.94 -22.19 -12.56
C ARG A 257 19.99 -23.24 -11.44
N PHE A 258 20.95 -24.17 -11.47
CA PHE A 258 20.99 -25.29 -10.54
C PHE A 258 22.40 -25.43 -9.95
N GLY A 259 22.56 -25.00 -8.70
CA GLY A 259 23.72 -25.40 -7.86
C GLY A 259 24.81 -24.39 -7.63
N ALA A 260 24.74 -23.16 -8.14
CA ALA A 260 25.69 -22.11 -7.75
C ALA A 260 25.52 -21.76 -6.27
N ARG A 261 26.56 -21.98 -5.48
CA ARG A 261 26.58 -21.44 -4.11
C ARG A 261 26.68 -19.92 -4.21
N PRO A 262 25.86 -19.18 -3.48
CA PRO A 262 26.00 -17.72 -3.43
C PRO A 262 27.42 -17.35 -3.00
N ARG A 263 28.07 -16.52 -3.79
CA ARG A 263 29.39 -15.99 -3.44
C ARG A 263 29.20 -14.74 -2.60
N LYS A 264 29.93 -14.67 -1.50
CA LYS A 264 29.95 -13.50 -0.59
C LYS A 264 31.31 -12.82 -0.71
N GLU A 265 31.30 -11.52 -0.74
CA GLU A 265 32.51 -10.72 -0.77
C GLU A 265 32.40 -9.58 0.24
N ALA A 266 33.53 -9.29 0.92
CA ALA A 266 33.62 -8.16 1.83
C ALA A 266 34.10 -6.93 1.06
N ILE A 267 33.29 -5.89 1.02
CA ILE A 267 33.65 -4.62 0.39
C ILE A 267 33.93 -3.62 1.50
N ILE A 268 35.17 -3.10 1.53
CA ILE A 268 35.58 -2.09 2.49
C ILE A 268 35.26 -0.72 1.90
N SER A 269 34.57 0.11 2.68
CA SER A 269 34.34 1.51 2.38
C SER A 269 34.99 2.39 3.45
N ASP A 270 35.43 3.56 3.05
CA ASP A 270 35.92 4.59 3.94
C ASP A 270 34.84 5.65 4.14
N VAL A 271 34.35 5.79 5.35
CA VAL A 271 33.35 6.81 5.71
C VAL A 271 33.93 7.69 6.80
N GLY A 272 34.22 8.94 6.46
CA GLY A 272 34.74 9.90 7.43
C GLY A 272 36.14 9.58 7.96
N GLY A 273 36.92 8.76 7.25
CA GLY A 273 38.27 8.33 7.66
C GLY A 273 38.28 7.03 8.47
N GLU A 274 37.12 6.42 8.71
CA GLU A 274 37.02 5.12 9.37
C GLU A 274 36.64 4.02 8.35
N PRO A 275 37.33 2.88 8.36
CA PRO A 275 37.02 1.77 7.46
C PRO A 275 35.75 1.05 7.92
N HIS A 276 34.74 1.01 7.06
CA HIS A 276 33.52 0.25 7.24
C HIS A 276 33.47 -0.92 6.28
N THR A 277 32.96 -2.05 6.71
CA THR A 277 32.90 -3.25 5.88
C THR A 277 31.45 -3.59 5.58
N LEU A 278 31.14 -3.66 4.27
CA LEU A 278 29.90 -4.22 3.76
C LEU A 278 30.16 -5.67 3.34
N CYS A 279 29.38 -6.60 3.88
CA CYS A 279 29.36 -7.98 3.40
C CYS A 279 28.29 -8.08 2.30
N VAL A 280 28.72 -8.30 1.05
CA VAL A 280 27.86 -8.31 -0.13
C VAL A 280 27.73 -9.73 -0.69
N GLU A 281 26.50 -10.14 -0.93
CA GLU A 281 26.14 -11.41 -1.58
C GLU A 281 25.31 -11.11 -2.83
N VAL A 282 25.64 -11.75 -3.94
CA VAL A 282 24.88 -11.64 -5.20
C VAL A 282 24.28 -12.99 -5.54
N VAL A 283 22.98 -13.02 -5.78
CA VAL A 283 22.26 -14.23 -6.20
C VAL A 283 21.48 -13.95 -7.49
N PRO A 284 21.27 -14.99 -8.35
CA PRO A 284 20.47 -14.80 -9.55
C PRO A 284 19.00 -14.59 -9.18
N LEU A 285 18.30 -13.76 -9.91
CA LEU A 285 16.84 -13.65 -9.85
C LEU A 285 16.25 -14.80 -10.66
N ASN A 286 15.82 -15.88 -9.96
CA ASN A 286 15.42 -17.15 -10.55
C ASN A 286 13.94 -17.20 -10.71
N SER A 287 13.11 -16.62 -11.28
CA SER A 287 11.65 -16.92 -11.31
C SER A 287 10.84 -16.17 -12.35
N ALA A 288 11.49 -15.35 -13.17
CA ALA A 288 10.75 -14.53 -14.10
C ALA A 288 10.15 -15.30 -15.28
N GLU A 289 10.67 -16.49 -15.60
CA GLU A 289 10.11 -17.31 -16.70
C GLU A 289 8.78 -17.96 -16.36
N GLU A 290 8.54 -18.31 -15.10
CA GLU A 290 7.24 -18.87 -14.64
C GLU A 290 6.14 -17.80 -14.63
N LEU A 291 6.51 -16.52 -14.53
CA LEU A 291 5.59 -15.38 -14.56
C LEU A 291 5.37 -14.82 -15.97
N GLY A 292 5.97 -15.44 -17.01
CA GLY A 292 5.81 -15.02 -18.41
C GLY A 292 6.58 -13.77 -18.81
N GLU A 293 7.34 -13.15 -17.89
CA GLU A 293 8.13 -11.95 -18.15
C GLU A 293 9.60 -12.29 -18.44
N LYS A 294 9.94 -12.42 -19.71
CA LYS A 294 11.32 -12.66 -20.17
C LYS A 294 12.32 -11.56 -19.79
N GLN A 295 11.86 -10.41 -19.32
CA GLN A 295 12.68 -9.23 -19.06
C GLN A 295 13.20 -9.13 -17.61
N LEU A 296 12.67 -9.89 -16.67
CA LEU A 296 13.12 -9.90 -15.28
C LEU A 296 14.31 -10.85 -15.02
N ARG A 297 15.19 -11.00 -15.99
CA ARG A 297 16.49 -11.62 -15.74
C ARG A 297 17.38 -10.60 -15.06
N GLY A 298 17.84 -10.90 -13.85
CA GLY A 298 18.61 -9.95 -13.09
C GLY A 298 19.33 -10.61 -11.91
N HIS A 299 19.67 -9.79 -10.95
CA HIS A 299 20.39 -10.21 -9.75
C HIS A 299 19.74 -9.61 -8.51
N ILE A 300 19.79 -10.33 -7.39
CA ILE A 300 19.51 -9.79 -6.09
C ILE A 300 20.84 -9.58 -5.38
N ILE A 301 21.02 -8.40 -4.81
CA ILE A 301 22.16 -8.07 -3.97
C ILE A 301 21.64 -7.99 -2.53
N TYR A 302 22.28 -8.76 -1.66
CA TYR A 302 22.15 -8.61 -0.22
C TYR A 302 23.40 -7.91 0.30
N SER A 303 23.22 -6.90 1.13
CA SER A 303 24.34 -6.14 1.71
C SER A 303 24.11 -5.98 3.21
N MET A 304 25.08 -6.42 3.99
CA MET A 304 25.08 -6.27 5.45
C MET A 304 26.17 -5.29 5.87
N ASP A 305 25.76 -4.25 6.55
CA ASP A 305 26.67 -3.27 7.16
C ASP A 305 27.17 -3.82 8.50
N THR A 306 28.44 -4.25 8.54
CA THR A 306 29.03 -4.84 9.75
C THR A 306 29.41 -3.81 10.80
N SER A 307 29.33 -2.51 10.48
CA SER A 307 29.57 -1.42 11.45
C SER A 307 28.34 -1.03 12.25
N CYS A 308 27.16 -1.50 11.83
CA CYS A 308 25.92 -1.27 12.57
C CYS A 308 25.74 -2.32 13.66
N SER A 309 25.51 -1.88 14.89
CA SER A 309 25.06 -2.78 15.95
C SER A 309 23.58 -3.13 15.72
N TYR A 310 23.30 -4.41 15.61
CA TYR A 310 21.93 -4.90 15.51
C TYR A 310 21.35 -5.05 16.93
N ALA A 311 20.28 -4.32 17.21
CA ALA A 311 19.57 -4.49 18.48
C ALA A 311 18.98 -5.91 18.56
N ILE A 312 19.52 -6.72 19.45
CA ILE A 312 18.99 -8.05 19.72
C ILE A 312 17.90 -7.91 20.79
N ASN A 313 16.74 -8.50 20.54
CA ASN A 313 15.72 -8.59 21.58
C ASN A 313 16.08 -9.70 22.57
N SER A 314 16.72 -9.33 23.66
CA SER A 314 17.21 -10.26 24.70
C SER A 314 16.09 -11.05 25.38
N ASP A 315 14.88 -10.49 25.48
CA ASP A 315 13.74 -11.18 26.11
C ASP A 315 13.23 -12.33 25.24
N ILE A 316 13.23 -12.14 23.91
CA ILE A 316 12.92 -13.22 22.98
C ILE A 316 13.99 -14.33 23.06
N LEU A 317 15.27 -13.95 23.08
CA LEU A 317 16.36 -14.93 23.16
C LEU A 317 16.35 -15.69 24.49
N LYS A 318 16.07 -15.02 25.61
CA LYS A 318 15.86 -15.68 26.91
C LYS A 318 14.77 -16.73 26.82
N SER A 319 13.64 -16.38 26.23
CA SER A 319 12.49 -17.28 26.09
C SER A 319 12.80 -18.48 25.18
N LEU A 320 13.43 -18.24 24.02
CA LEU A 320 13.72 -19.29 23.04
C LEU A 320 14.81 -20.27 23.47
N PHE A 321 15.87 -19.75 24.11
CA PHE A 321 17.07 -20.53 24.47
C PHE A 321 17.21 -20.76 25.96
N SER A 322 16.21 -20.40 26.76
CA SER A 322 16.22 -20.53 28.21
C SER A 322 17.46 -19.89 28.88
N LEU A 323 17.87 -18.73 28.35
CA LEU A 323 19.04 -18.03 28.84
C LEU A 323 18.76 -17.31 30.18
N THR A 324 19.74 -17.31 31.05
CA THR A 324 19.73 -16.45 32.23
C THR A 324 19.90 -14.99 31.82
N GLN A 325 19.56 -14.07 32.73
CA GLN A 325 19.73 -12.62 32.50
C GLN A 325 21.21 -12.26 32.17
N THR A 326 22.12 -12.95 32.79
CA THR A 326 23.56 -12.78 32.58
C THR A 326 24.02 -13.26 31.23
N GLU A 327 23.55 -14.42 30.79
CA GLU A 327 23.88 -14.98 29.45
C GLU A 327 23.30 -14.14 28.33
N ALA A 328 22.07 -13.66 28.48
CA ALA A 328 21.47 -12.76 27.53
C ALA A 328 22.21 -11.41 27.38
N ALA A 329 22.62 -10.82 28.52
CA ALA A 329 23.44 -9.60 28.52
C ALA A 329 24.81 -9.80 27.86
N ILE A 330 25.44 -10.96 28.05
CA ILE A 330 26.70 -11.30 27.38
C ILE A 330 26.47 -11.42 25.87
N LEU A 331 25.38 -12.08 25.48
CA LEU A 331 25.04 -12.26 24.07
C LEU A 331 24.77 -10.92 23.38
N GLU A 332 24.11 -9.97 24.04
CA GLU A 332 23.95 -8.59 23.53
C GLU A 332 25.31 -7.92 23.28
N LEU A 333 26.23 -7.98 24.27
CA LEU A 333 27.55 -7.39 24.11
C LEU A 333 28.39 -8.08 23.02
N MET A 334 28.24 -9.40 22.84
CA MET A 334 28.86 -10.13 21.74
C MET A 334 28.30 -9.70 20.38
N ALA A 335 26.99 -9.47 20.31
CA ALA A 335 26.35 -8.98 19.10
C ALA A 335 26.71 -7.52 18.77
N GLU A 336 27.04 -6.72 19.77
CA GLU A 336 27.66 -5.39 19.59
C GLU A 336 29.11 -5.48 19.07
N GLY A 337 29.66 -6.69 18.90
CA GLY A 337 31.00 -6.92 18.41
C GLY A 337 32.10 -6.84 19.47
N LEU A 338 31.77 -6.81 20.74
CA LEU A 338 32.77 -6.78 21.82
C LEU A 338 33.46 -8.15 21.97
N THR A 339 34.74 -8.10 22.17
CA THR A 339 35.56 -9.30 22.51
C THR A 339 35.38 -9.71 23.95
N ASN A 340 35.67 -10.97 24.27
CA ASN A 340 35.56 -11.48 25.66
C ASN A 340 36.28 -10.63 26.69
N PRO A 341 37.50 -10.10 26.45
CA PRO A 341 38.17 -9.18 27.40
C PRO A 341 37.36 -7.89 27.61
N GLN A 342 36.86 -7.27 26.52
CA GLN A 342 36.05 -6.05 26.59
C GLN A 342 34.73 -6.27 27.35
N ILE A 343 34.09 -7.42 27.14
CA ILE A 343 32.87 -7.81 27.86
C ILE A 343 33.16 -7.94 29.35
N SER A 344 34.26 -8.59 29.68
CA SER A 344 34.69 -8.77 31.10
C SER A 344 34.95 -7.42 31.77
N GLU A 345 35.66 -6.53 31.12
CA GLU A 345 35.96 -5.19 31.61
C GLU A 345 34.66 -4.37 31.81
N ARG A 346 33.79 -4.31 30.81
CA ARG A 346 32.53 -3.56 30.88
C ARG A 346 31.59 -4.07 31.97
N ARG A 347 31.58 -5.37 32.26
CA ARG A 347 30.81 -5.97 33.35
C ARG A 347 31.43 -5.71 34.71
N SER A 348 32.75 -5.69 34.82
CA SER A 348 33.45 -5.37 36.05
C SER A 348 33.14 -3.94 36.52
N PHE A 349 33.09 -2.98 35.61
CA PHE A 349 32.66 -1.61 35.89
C PHE A 349 31.21 -1.51 36.37
N GLN A 350 30.29 -2.29 35.80
CA GLN A 350 28.89 -2.31 36.24
C GLN A 350 28.74 -2.90 37.66
N HIS A 351 29.51 -3.91 38.03
CA HIS A 351 29.50 -4.47 39.37
C HIS A 351 30.09 -3.54 40.43
N GLN A 352 31.07 -2.69 40.10
CA GLN A 352 31.66 -1.73 41.02
C GLN A 352 30.74 -0.54 41.33
N HIS A 353 29.82 -0.16 40.45
CA HIS A 353 28.87 0.92 40.67
C HIS A 353 27.56 0.50 41.38
N PHE A 354 27.35 -0.80 41.62
CA PHE A 354 26.18 -1.34 42.31
C PHE A 354 26.46 -1.85 43.73
N HIS A 355 27.50 -1.34 44.44
CA HIS A 355 27.58 -1.53 45.88
C HIS A 355 26.78 -0.41 46.56
N PRO A 356 25.64 -0.72 47.20
CA PRO A 356 24.98 0.24 48.08
C PRO A 356 25.87 0.46 49.30
N ASN A 357 26.31 1.70 49.45
CA ASN A 357 27.11 2.13 50.60
C ASN A 357 26.43 1.73 51.90
N ALA A 358 27.24 1.08 52.71
CA ALA A 358 27.01 0.69 54.07
C ALA A 358 26.40 1.81 54.93
N TRP A 359 25.30 1.48 55.54
CA TRP A 359 24.78 2.18 56.69
C TRP A 359 25.76 1.98 57.85
N HIS A 360 26.61 2.95 58.10
CA HIS A 360 27.28 3.03 59.38
C HIS A 360 26.34 3.66 60.42
N SER A 361 25.89 2.79 61.31
CA SER A 361 25.34 3.16 62.61
C SER A 361 26.32 4.04 63.37
N THR A 362 25.87 5.18 63.84
CA THR A 362 26.49 5.80 65.03
C THR A 362 25.39 6.01 66.07
N ARG A 363 25.46 5.19 67.08
CA ARG A 363 24.87 5.45 68.41
C ARG A 363 25.54 6.68 69.00
N ARG A 364 24.76 7.68 69.37
CA ARG A 364 24.70 8.20 70.82
C ARG A 364 23.55 9.19 70.90
#